data_7eacac748624ead1a3c3e5f5c42d0adf
#
_entry.id   7eacac748624ead1a3c3e5f5c42d0adf
#
_cell.length_a   1.000
_cell.length_b   1.000
_cell.length_c   1.000
_cell.angle_alpha   90.00
_cell.angle_beta   90.00
_cell.angle_gamma   90.00
#
_symmetry.space_group_name_H-M   'P 1'
#
loop_
_entity.id
_entity.type
_entity.pdbx_description
1 polymer ?
#
loop_
_entity_poly.entity_id
_entity_poly.type
_entity_poly.pdbx_seq_one_letter_code
_entity_poly.pdbx_strand_id
1 'polypeptide(L)'
;MQLTGNMFAQLAAEMGHEISTLPDFPAEIRAPQGTLGGASGFQVELGSEVYTPGDKADVIVAMNAAALKVCTLGSHFNHPQAHFDDDFALYHRHAVVIVDTDSLTEKDLEKAQYHTDNPFTELGIPESVQVVPVALTTLTKEALKDSGMDNKSMLKSRNMFALGLIYWLFDEPMDKAIHLLEGKFKKKPALIAPNTKVMVDGYNYGANSALSVNQIRLGESGGDSQEKGVYTSIAGNRATAFGLIAAAEKAGKRLFLGSYPITPATDILHELAARKDMNVMAIQAEDEIAGVCTAIGAAFAGDLACTSTSGPGLSLKSEAIGLAVM
;
A
#
# COMPACT_ATOMS: atom_id res chain seq x y z
N MET A 1 5.54 0.50 5.98
CA MET A 1 4.08 0.26 5.83
C MET A 1 3.72 -0.51 4.55
N GLN A 2 4.27 -0.19 3.37
CA GLN A 2 3.95 -0.93 2.12
C GLN A 2 4.09 -2.46 2.26
N LEU A 3 5.17 -2.93 2.91
CA LEU A 3 5.36 -4.35 3.15
C LEU A 3 4.27 -4.94 4.08
N THR A 4 3.95 -4.24 5.16
CA THR A 4 2.94 -4.69 6.15
C THR A 4 1.55 -4.79 5.49
N GLY A 5 1.12 -3.73 4.80
CA GLY A 5 -0.17 -3.71 4.11
C GLY A 5 -0.27 -4.78 3.02
N ASN A 6 0.79 -4.95 2.22
CA ASN A 6 0.81 -5.99 1.19
C ASN A 6 0.72 -7.41 1.77
N MET A 7 1.45 -7.69 2.86
CA MET A 7 1.38 -9.01 3.52
C MET A 7 0.03 -9.25 4.17
N PHE A 8 -0.57 -8.23 4.77
CA PHE A 8 -1.91 -8.33 5.35
C PHE A 8 -2.97 -8.60 4.26
N ALA A 9 -2.95 -7.83 3.18
CA ALA A 9 -3.86 -8.03 2.04
C ALA A 9 -3.69 -9.42 1.41
N GLN A 10 -2.45 -9.89 1.26
CA GLN A 10 -2.19 -11.21 0.70
C GLN A 10 -2.74 -12.32 1.60
N LEU A 11 -2.56 -12.21 2.92
CA LEU A 11 -3.14 -13.18 3.86
C LEU A 11 -4.67 -13.17 3.80
N ALA A 12 -5.30 -11.99 3.81
CA ALA A 12 -6.74 -11.87 3.70
C ALA A 12 -7.28 -12.54 2.41
N ALA A 13 -6.57 -12.36 1.29
CA ALA A 13 -6.91 -13.04 0.04
C ALA A 13 -6.77 -14.58 0.13
N GLU A 14 -5.70 -15.09 0.81
CA GLU A 14 -5.52 -16.52 1.05
C GLU A 14 -6.58 -17.10 2.00
N MET A 15 -7.18 -16.25 2.84
CA MET A 15 -8.31 -16.59 3.69
C MET A 15 -9.64 -16.60 2.94
N GLY A 16 -9.68 -16.12 1.70
CA GLY A 16 -10.85 -16.09 0.83
C GLY A 16 -11.64 -14.79 0.87
N HIS A 17 -11.12 -13.73 1.50
CA HIS A 17 -11.73 -12.41 1.44
C HIS A 17 -11.47 -11.73 0.10
N GLU A 18 -12.47 -11.00 -0.40
CA GLU A 18 -12.22 -10.04 -1.47
C GLU A 18 -11.41 -8.88 -0.93
N ILE A 19 -10.47 -8.42 -1.74
CA ILE A 19 -9.58 -7.33 -1.36
C ILE A 19 -9.51 -6.28 -2.46
N SER A 20 -9.43 -5.02 -2.06
CA SER A 20 -8.95 -3.92 -2.89
C SER A 20 -7.81 -3.21 -2.17
N THR A 21 -6.75 -2.87 -2.89
CA THR A 21 -5.58 -2.22 -2.29
C THR A 21 -5.20 -0.96 -3.04
N LEU A 22 -4.83 0.08 -2.28
CA LEU A 22 -4.32 1.32 -2.82
C LEU A 22 -2.98 1.66 -2.13
N PRO A 23 -1.84 1.36 -2.78
CA PRO A 23 -0.55 1.84 -2.30
C PRO A 23 -0.42 3.33 -2.59
N ASP A 24 -0.17 4.13 -1.55
CA ASP A 24 0.15 5.54 -1.66
C ASP A 24 1.64 5.75 -1.45
N PHE A 25 2.31 6.23 -2.51
CA PHE A 25 3.73 6.53 -2.49
C PHE A 25 3.94 8.04 -2.31
N PRO A 26 4.94 8.46 -1.49
CA PRO A 26 5.26 9.87 -1.38
C PRO A 26 5.58 10.43 -2.77
N ALA A 27 5.08 11.61 -3.06
CA ALA A 27 5.39 12.34 -4.30
C ALA A 27 6.87 12.74 -4.29
N GLU A 28 7.75 11.83 -4.73
CA GLU A 28 9.22 11.98 -4.63
C GLU A 28 9.76 13.10 -5.50
N ILE A 29 9.07 13.47 -6.57
CA ILE A 29 9.65 14.38 -7.59
C ILE A 29 9.18 15.82 -7.43
N ARG A 30 7.96 16.07 -7.00
CA ARG A 30 7.41 17.43 -6.75
C ARG A 30 6.23 17.33 -5.78
N ALA A 31 6.52 17.14 -4.50
CA ALA A 31 5.48 17.35 -3.49
C ALA A 31 4.93 18.78 -3.65
N PRO A 32 3.61 18.98 -3.79
CA PRO A 32 3.04 20.32 -3.78
C PRO A 32 3.51 21.09 -2.55
N GLN A 33 3.71 22.40 -2.70
CA GLN A 33 4.11 23.22 -1.58
C GLN A 33 3.11 23.07 -0.42
N GLY A 34 3.62 22.70 0.76
CA GLY A 34 2.79 22.42 1.93
C GLY A 34 2.46 20.94 2.17
N THR A 35 2.88 20.01 1.31
CA THR A 35 2.74 18.58 1.56
C THR A 35 3.73 18.10 2.62
N LEU A 36 3.26 17.34 3.61
CA LEU A 36 4.15 16.73 4.60
C LEU A 36 4.99 15.63 3.95
N GLY A 37 6.31 15.83 3.94
CA GLY A 37 7.25 14.82 3.47
C GLY A 37 7.29 13.60 4.38
N GLY A 38 7.56 12.42 3.82
CA GLY A 38 7.83 11.20 4.59
C GLY A 38 6.60 10.35 4.96
N ALA A 39 5.39 10.74 4.57
CA ALA A 39 4.22 9.89 4.68
C ALA A 39 4.06 9.02 3.42
N SER A 40 3.96 7.71 3.59
CA SER A 40 3.50 6.78 2.57
C SER A 40 2.45 5.86 3.17
N GLY A 41 1.38 5.62 2.44
CA GLY A 41 0.24 4.83 2.89
C GLY A 41 0.12 3.51 2.14
N PHE A 42 -0.62 2.59 2.71
CA PHE A 42 -1.12 1.41 2.05
C PHE A 42 -2.52 1.13 2.60
N GLN A 43 -3.51 1.34 1.78
CA GLN A 43 -4.90 1.12 2.15
C GLN A 43 -5.33 -0.26 1.69
N VAL A 44 -6.07 -0.95 2.52
CA VAL A 44 -6.66 -2.26 2.25
C VAL A 44 -8.13 -2.20 2.61
N GLU A 45 -8.98 -2.47 1.66
CA GLU A 45 -10.39 -2.74 1.86
C GLU A 45 -10.63 -4.24 1.82
N LEU A 46 -11.36 -4.76 2.80
CA LEU A 46 -11.67 -6.18 2.96
C LEU A 46 -13.17 -6.38 3.09
N GLY A 47 -13.72 -7.38 2.42
CA GLY A 47 -15.13 -7.68 2.54
C GLY A 47 -15.58 -8.88 1.72
N SER A 48 -16.89 -9.04 1.62
CA SER A 48 -17.52 -10.03 0.73
C SER A 48 -17.73 -9.50 -0.68
N GLU A 49 -17.85 -8.17 -0.84
CA GLU A 49 -17.96 -7.48 -2.13
C GLU A 49 -17.16 -6.18 -2.04
N VAL A 50 -15.99 -6.15 -2.69
CA VAL A 50 -15.07 -5.02 -2.63
C VAL A 50 -14.76 -4.51 -4.03
N TYR A 51 -15.22 -3.28 -4.35
CA TYR A 51 -15.04 -2.66 -5.65
C TYR A 51 -14.03 -1.50 -5.64
N THR A 52 -13.83 -0.87 -4.48
CA THR A 52 -12.97 0.31 -4.31
C THR A 52 -12.10 0.13 -3.06
N PRO A 53 -11.04 0.93 -2.90
CA PRO A 53 -10.23 0.89 -1.67
C PRO A 53 -10.92 1.44 -0.41
N GLY A 54 -12.18 1.89 -0.50
CA GLY A 54 -12.91 2.53 0.60
C GLY A 54 -12.49 3.99 0.85
N ASP A 55 -13.35 4.74 1.52
CA ASP A 55 -13.12 6.16 1.79
C ASP A 55 -12.69 6.41 3.24
N LYS A 56 -13.17 5.59 4.18
CA LYS A 56 -12.89 5.72 5.62
C LYS A 56 -12.33 4.42 6.18
N ALA A 57 -11.37 4.54 7.09
CA ALA A 57 -10.70 3.39 7.70
C ALA A 57 -11.32 3.01 9.05
N ASP A 58 -11.48 1.71 9.30
CA ASP A 58 -11.78 1.16 10.62
C ASP A 58 -10.52 1.01 11.48
N VAL A 59 -9.36 0.83 10.83
CA VAL A 59 -8.07 0.72 11.49
C VAL A 59 -7.03 1.56 10.79
N ILE A 60 -6.35 2.41 11.54
CA ILE A 60 -5.19 3.18 11.09
C ILE A 60 -3.95 2.72 11.83
N VAL A 61 -2.85 2.52 11.11
CA VAL A 61 -1.53 2.21 11.70
C VAL A 61 -0.54 3.30 11.32
N ALA A 62 -0.29 4.20 12.24
CA ALA A 62 0.61 5.33 12.06
C ALA A 62 2.01 5.02 12.61
N MET A 63 2.99 4.90 11.72
CA MET A 63 4.38 4.56 12.06
C MET A 63 5.28 5.77 12.32
N ASN A 64 4.75 6.98 12.19
CA ASN A 64 5.43 8.24 12.50
C ASN A 64 4.43 9.40 12.61
N ALA A 65 4.88 10.53 13.13
CA ALA A 65 4.05 11.72 13.37
C ALA A 65 3.41 12.27 12.08
N ALA A 66 4.14 12.30 10.96
CA ALA A 66 3.60 12.76 9.68
C ALA A 66 2.51 11.81 9.15
N ALA A 67 2.71 10.50 9.26
CA ALA A 67 1.71 9.51 8.87
C ALA A 67 0.44 9.65 9.73
N LEU A 68 0.57 9.85 11.05
CA LEU A 68 -0.57 10.08 11.92
C LEU A 68 -1.40 11.27 11.42
N LYS A 69 -0.76 12.40 11.13
CA LYS A 69 -1.44 13.61 10.63
C LYS A 69 -2.13 13.39 9.30
N VAL A 70 -1.45 12.79 8.32
CA VAL A 70 -2.00 12.55 6.98
C VAL A 70 -3.12 11.51 7.00
N CYS A 71 -2.97 10.42 7.76
CA CYS A 71 -3.99 9.37 7.82
C CYS A 71 -5.25 9.77 8.60
N THR A 72 -5.19 10.81 9.44
CA THR A 72 -6.36 11.29 10.17
C THR A 72 -7.07 12.45 9.47
N LEU A 73 -6.32 13.39 8.89
CA LEU A 73 -6.86 14.61 8.28
C LEU A 73 -6.87 14.59 6.74
N GLY A 74 -6.20 13.62 6.11
CA GLY A 74 -6.06 13.58 4.66
C GLY A 74 -5.31 14.77 4.09
N SER A 75 -5.68 15.20 2.88
CA SER A 75 -5.12 16.38 2.23
C SER A 75 -5.57 17.72 2.85
N HIS A 76 -6.49 17.67 3.80
CA HIS A 76 -7.06 18.87 4.44
C HIS A 76 -6.24 19.37 5.64
N PHE A 77 -5.16 18.71 6.01
CA PHE A 77 -4.32 19.12 7.17
C PHE A 77 -3.73 20.53 7.05
N ASN A 78 -3.64 21.11 5.85
CA ASN A 78 -3.19 22.48 5.61
C ASN A 78 -4.33 23.52 5.59
N HIS A 79 -5.59 23.10 5.74
CA HIS A 79 -6.69 24.06 5.73
C HIS A 79 -6.84 24.69 7.12
N PRO A 80 -6.85 26.05 7.25
CA PRO A 80 -6.93 26.73 8.55
C PRO A 80 -8.20 26.41 9.35
N GLN A 81 -9.20 25.83 8.71
CA GLN A 81 -10.48 25.39 9.28
C GLN A 81 -10.63 23.87 9.29
N ALA A 82 -9.55 23.11 9.10
CA ALA A 82 -9.56 21.67 9.31
C ALA A 82 -9.71 21.36 10.80
N HIS A 83 -10.74 21.90 11.40
CA HIS A 83 -11.32 21.39 12.62
C HIS A 83 -12.08 20.13 12.26
N PHE A 84 -12.05 19.22 13.16
CA PHE A 84 -12.67 17.94 13.16
C PHE A 84 -14.15 18.06 12.77
N ASP A 85 -14.44 18.04 11.48
CA ASP A 85 -15.78 17.82 10.96
C ASP A 85 -15.88 16.35 10.60
N ASP A 86 -16.83 15.63 11.15
CA ASP A 86 -17.04 14.18 10.94
C ASP A 86 -17.05 13.80 9.45
N ASP A 87 -17.35 14.74 8.56
CA ASP A 87 -17.43 14.52 7.12
C ASP A 87 -16.06 14.44 6.42
N PHE A 88 -15.01 15.02 7.02
CA PHE A 88 -13.66 15.03 6.44
C PHE A 88 -12.68 14.03 7.08
N ALA A 89 -13.07 13.39 8.16
CA ALA A 89 -12.24 12.38 8.80
C ALA A 89 -12.07 11.15 7.88
N LEU A 90 -10.83 10.68 7.71
CA LEU A 90 -10.52 9.47 6.94
C LEU A 90 -10.73 8.17 7.73
N TYR A 91 -11.52 8.20 8.79
CA TYR A 91 -11.80 7.03 9.63
C TYR A 91 -13.23 7.05 10.16
N HIS A 92 -13.71 5.87 10.53
CA HIS A 92 -15.01 5.70 11.16
C HIS A 92 -15.01 6.15 12.63
N ARG A 93 -16.19 6.49 13.16
CA ARG A 93 -16.34 7.00 14.56
C ARG A 93 -15.80 6.08 15.64
N HIS A 94 -15.70 4.79 15.39
CA HIS A 94 -15.20 3.79 16.32
C HIS A 94 -13.91 3.14 15.82
N ALA A 95 -13.16 3.85 14.99
CA ALA A 95 -11.90 3.36 14.46
C ALA A 95 -10.86 3.11 15.55
N VAL A 96 -9.95 2.20 15.25
CA VAL A 96 -8.76 1.92 16.04
C VAL A 96 -7.55 2.61 15.40
N VAL A 97 -6.83 3.44 16.15
CA VAL A 97 -5.61 4.12 15.67
C VAL A 97 -4.42 3.59 16.45
N ILE A 98 -3.63 2.72 15.82
CA ILE A 98 -2.38 2.20 16.35
C ILE A 98 -1.27 3.18 16.01
N VAL A 99 -0.53 3.65 17.01
CA VAL A 99 0.50 4.67 16.85
C VAL A 99 1.83 4.23 17.43
N ASP A 100 2.91 4.36 16.66
CA ASP A 100 4.27 4.16 17.15
C ASP A 100 4.72 5.35 18.00
N THR A 101 4.70 5.19 19.33
CA THR A 101 5.08 6.25 20.29
C THR A 101 6.56 6.59 20.24
N ASP A 102 7.42 5.67 19.83
CA ASP A 102 8.86 5.95 19.66
C ASP A 102 9.14 6.95 18.52
N SER A 103 8.16 7.19 17.68
CA SER A 103 8.22 8.12 16.54
C SER A 103 7.44 9.41 16.78
N LEU A 104 7.11 9.73 18.04
CA LEU A 104 6.43 10.95 18.46
C LEU A 104 7.33 11.82 19.36
N THR A 105 8.64 11.85 19.08
CA THR A 105 9.54 12.75 19.80
C THR A 105 9.24 14.22 19.45
N GLU A 106 9.59 15.15 20.31
CA GLU A 106 9.45 16.59 20.08
C GLU A 106 9.96 16.99 18.67
N LYS A 107 11.13 16.49 18.29
CA LYS A 107 11.72 16.72 16.98
C LYS A 107 10.92 16.13 15.81
N ASP A 108 10.26 15.00 16.02
CA ASP A 108 9.42 14.37 15.00
C ASP A 108 8.09 15.10 14.84
N LEU A 109 7.53 15.59 15.95
CA LEU A 109 6.34 16.43 15.97
C LEU A 109 6.61 17.77 15.27
N GLU A 110 7.73 18.44 15.59
CA GLU A 110 8.14 19.68 14.94
C GLU A 110 8.28 19.50 13.41
N LYS A 111 8.97 18.45 12.96
CA LYS A 111 9.10 18.13 11.53
C LYS A 111 7.77 17.85 10.83
N ALA A 112 6.82 17.25 11.56
CA ALA A 112 5.48 17.00 11.08
C ALA A 112 4.55 18.23 11.26
N GLN A 113 5.11 19.38 11.62
CA GLN A 113 4.38 20.65 11.77
C GLN A 113 3.25 20.57 12.80
N TYR A 114 3.48 19.86 13.92
CA TYR A 114 2.63 19.97 15.10
C TYR A 114 3.02 21.18 15.90
N HIS A 115 2.02 21.80 16.55
CA HIS A 115 2.18 23.01 17.35
C HIS A 115 2.09 22.73 18.84
N THR A 116 1.70 21.52 19.22
CA THR A 116 1.57 21.07 20.62
C THR A 116 2.34 19.77 20.84
N ASP A 117 2.67 19.51 22.11
CA ASP A 117 3.34 18.27 22.52
C ASP A 117 2.40 17.04 22.49
N ASN A 118 1.09 17.27 22.39
CA ASN A 118 0.09 16.20 22.29
C ASN A 118 -0.55 16.18 20.91
N PRO A 119 -0.08 15.32 20.01
CA PRO A 119 -0.60 15.24 18.65
C PRO A 119 -2.07 14.83 18.60
N PHE A 120 -2.55 14.06 19.57
CA PHE A 120 -3.94 13.59 19.56
C PHE A 120 -4.92 14.72 19.85
N THR A 121 -4.55 15.62 20.77
CA THR A 121 -5.36 16.82 21.09
C THR A 121 -5.35 17.78 19.90
N GLU A 122 -4.19 18.00 19.26
CA GLU A 122 -4.09 18.89 18.11
C GLU A 122 -4.90 18.39 16.91
N LEU A 123 -4.91 17.06 16.70
CA LEU A 123 -5.72 16.43 15.64
C LEU A 123 -7.20 16.37 15.98
N GLY A 124 -7.60 16.69 17.22
CA GLY A 124 -9.00 16.64 17.65
C GLY A 124 -9.60 15.22 17.57
N ILE A 125 -8.80 14.17 17.78
CA ILE A 125 -9.28 12.78 17.72
C ILE A 125 -10.37 12.58 18.80
N PRO A 126 -11.61 12.19 18.43
CA PRO A 126 -12.70 12.06 19.36
C PRO A 126 -12.49 10.90 20.34
N GLU A 127 -13.12 10.98 21.52
CA GLU A 127 -13.08 9.90 22.53
C GLU A 127 -13.67 8.57 22.03
N SER A 128 -14.51 8.61 21.01
CA SER A 128 -15.06 7.40 20.37
C SER A 128 -14.04 6.60 19.58
N VAL A 129 -12.91 7.21 19.19
CA VAL A 129 -11.79 6.55 18.49
C VAL A 129 -10.83 5.95 19.50
N GLN A 130 -10.53 4.69 19.34
CA GLN A 130 -9.64 3.95 20.24
C GLN A 130 -8.19 4.15 19.82
N VAL A 131 -7.45 5.00 20.54
CA VAL A 131 -6.02 5.19 20.31
C VAL A 131 -5.23 4.14 21.07
N VAL A 132 -4.41 3.38 20.33
CA VAL A 132 -3.52 2.32 20.86
C VAL A 132 -2.06 2.79 20.71
N PRO A 133 -1.49 3.39 21.74
CA PRO A 133 -0.08 3.80 21.75
C PRO A 133 0.83 2.58 21.95
N VAL A 134 1.79 2.35 21.04
CA VAL A 134 2.70 1.21 21.10
C VAL A 134 4.13 1.66 20.79
N ALA A 135 5.08 1.34 21.67
CA ALA A 135 6.50 1.62 21.46
C ALA A 135 7.13 0.59 20.49
N LEU A 136 6.71 0.62 19.23
CA LEU A 136 7.03 -0.41 18.21
C LEU A 136 8.54 -0.60 18.01
N THR A 137 9.30 0.47 18.00
CA THR A 137 10.75 0.44 17.82
C THR A 137 11.44 -0.17 19.04
N THR A 138 11.06 0.22 20.23
CA THR A 138 11.61 -0.29 21.50
C THR A 138 11.30 -1.77 21.66
N LEU A 139 10.04 -2.17 21.46
CA LEU A 139 9.61 -3.57 21.57
C LEU A 139 10.27 -4.46 20.51
N THR A 140 10.46 -3.96 19.28
CA THR A 140 11.19 -4.69 18.24
C THR A 140 12.66 -4.92 18.61
N LYS A 141 13.33 -3.91 19.17
CA LYS A 141 14.72 -4.05 19.61
C LYS A 141 14.85 -5.04 20.77
N GLU A 142 13.92 -4.99 21.72
CA GLU A 142 13.87 -5.93 22.84
C GLU A 142 13.68 -7.36 22.34
N ALA A 143 12.76 -7.58 21.40
CA ALA A 143 12.53 -8.88 20.78
C ALA A 143 13.79 -9.45 20.11
N LEU A 144 14.65 -8.60 19.56
CA LEU A 144 15.81 -8.98 18.76
C LEU A 144 17.16 -8.76 19.47
N LYS A 145 17.19 -8.39 20.75
CA LYS A 145 18.44 -8.05 21.47
C LYS A 145 19.49 -9.17 21.43
N ASP A 146 19.04 -10.43 21.42
CA ASP A 146 19.92 -11.60 21.44
C ASP A 146 20.12 -12.21 20.03
N SER A 147 19.63 -11.56 18.97
CA SER A 147 19.67 -12.08 17.59
C SER A 147 21.01 -11.87 16.88
N GLY A 148 21.92 -11.10 17.45
CA GLY A 148 23.18 -10.71 16.79
C GLY A 148 23.01 -9.75 15.60
N MET A 149 21.79 -9.22 15.37
CA MET A 149 21.51 -8.27 14.29
C MET A 149 22.01 -6.87 14.64
N ASP A 150 22.42 -6.10 13.63
CA ASP A 150 22.71 -4.68 13.79
C ASP A 150 21.43 -3.84 14.00
N ASN A 151 21.56 -2.68 14.60
CA ASN A 151 20.44 -1.77 14.89
C ASN A 151 19.63 -1.41 13.65
N LYS A 152 20.28 -1.21 12.50
CA LYS A 152 19.61 -0.83 11.25
C LYS A 152 18.74 -1.96 10.72
N SER A 153 19.20 -3.20 10.84
CA SER A 153 18.46 -4.40 10.45
C SER A 153 17.31 -4.67 11.41
N MET A 154 17.50 -4.51 12.72
CA MET A 154 16.41 -4.59 13.71
C MET A 154 15.28 -3.61 13.42
N LEU A 155 15.61 -2.35 13.12
CA LEU A 155 14.62 -1.32 12.79
C LEU A 155 13.77 -1.65 11.56
N LYS A 156 14.30 -2.39 10.59
CA LYS A 156 13.53 -2.85 9.43
C LYS A 156 12.47 -3.89 9.80
N SER A 157 12.70 -4.66 10.87
CA SER A 157 11.74 -5.65 11.37
C SER A 157 10.57 -5.06 12.13
N ARG A 158 10.59 -3.76 12.47
CA ARG A 158 9.49 -3.05 13.15
C ARG A 158 8.13 -3.25 12.46
N ASN A 159 8.13 -3.32 11.13
CA ASN A 159 6.94 -3.58 10.36
C ASN A 159 6.30 -4.94 10.67
N MET A 160 7.09 -5.93 11.10
CA MET A 160 6.58 -7.24 11.47
C MET A 160 5.88 -7.22 12.83
N PHE A 161 6.34 -6.39 13.77
CA PHE A 161 5.64 -6.20 15.04
C PHE A 161 4.23 -5.63 14.82
N ALA A 162 4.15 -4.55 14.02
CA ALA A 162 2.87 -3.95 13.65
C ALA A 162 1.96 -4.96 12.92
N LEU A 163 2.52 -5.78 12.03
CA LEU A 163 1.77 -6.81 11.32
C LEU A 163 1.21 -7.87 12.28
N GLY A 164 1.99 -8.34 13.24
CA GLY A 164 1.53 -9.26 14.26
C GLY A 164 0.39 -8.70 15.11
N LEU A 165 0.49 -7.43 15.50
CA LEU A 165 -0.57 -6.75 16.23
C LEU A 165 -1.86 -6.61 15.41
N ILE A 166 -1.73 -6.33 14.11
CA ILE A 166 -2.87 -6.28 13.18
C ILE A 166 -3.52 -7.68 13.07
N TYR A 167 -2.75 -8.75 12.94
CA TYR A 167 -3.30 -10.11 12.89
C TYR A 167 -4.07 -10.47 14.16
N TRP A 168 -3.57 -10.07 15.33
CA TRP A 168 -4.33 -10.23 16.56
C TRP A 168 -5.63 -9.43 16.55
N LEU A 169 -5.57 -8.17 16.08
CA LEU A 169 -6.73 -7.27 16.04
C LEU A 169 -7.85 -7.83 15.14
N PHE A 170 -7.48 -8.47 14.02
CA PHE A 170 -8.42 -9.07 13.08
C PHE A 170 -8.70 -10.56 13.36
N ASP A 171 -8.26 -11.10 14.50
CA ASP A 171 -8.44 -12.52 14.89
C ASP A 171 -7.90 -13.51 13.83
N GLU A 172 -6.82 -13.14 13.15
CA GLU A 172 -6.26 -13.88 12.02
C GLU A 172 -5.22 -14.93 12.46
N PRO A 173 -5.17 -16.11 11.81
CA PRO A 173 -4.30 -17.20 12.22
C PRO A 173 -2.82 -16.93 11.90
N MET A 174 -1.95 -17.07 12.91
CA MET A 174 -0.52 -16.83 12.81
C MET A 174 0.25 -17.86 11.97
N ASP A 175 -0.20 -19.09 11.88
CA ASP A 175 0.44 -20.15 11.10
C ASP A 175 0.50 -19.80 9.61
N LYS A 176 -0.59 -19.33 9.03
CA LYS A 176 -0.63 -18.86 7.63
C LYS A 176 0.26 -17.63 7.42
N ALA A 177 0.25 -16.69 8.38
CA ALA A 177 1.10 -15.52 8.34
C ALA A 177 2.60 -15.86 8.34
N ILE A 178 3.00 -16.85 9.15
CA ILE A 178 4.39 -17.35 9.20
C ILE A 178 4.76 -18.00 7.87
N HIS A 179 3.89 -18.83 7.31
CA HIS A 179 4.14 -19.46 6.01
C HIS A 179 4.33 -18.45 4.88
N LEU A 180 3.50 -17.40 4.85
CA LEU A 180 3.63 -16.30 3.90
C LEU A 180 4.98 -15.58 4.04
N LEU A 181 5.39 -15.32 5.28
CA LEU A 181 6.68 -14.68 5.60
C LEU A 181 7.86 -15.53 5.14
N GLU A 182 7.82 -16.84 5.36
CA GLU A 182 8.83 -17.80 4.89
C GLU A 182 8.95 -17.77 3.36
N GLY A 183 7.84 -17.80 2.65
CA GLY A 183 7.80 -17.67 1.20
C GLY A 183 8.45 -16.38 0.70
N LYS A 184 8.12 -15.25 1.35
CA LYS A 184 8.64 -13.93 1.00
C LYS A 184 10.14 -13.79 1.22
N PHE A 185 10.67 -14.33 2.31
CA PHE A 185 12.09 -14.26 2.64
C PHE A 185 12.88 -15.49 2.19
N LYS A 186 12.34 -16.37 1.34
CA LYS A 186 13.01 -17.56 0.81
C LYS A 186 14.40 -17.29 0.25
N LYS A 187 14.61 -16.13 -0.38
CA LYS A 187 15.92 -15.70 -0.92
C LYS A 187 16.89 -15.16 0.15
N LYS A 188 16.43 -14.95 1.38
CA LYS A 188 17.20 -14.42 2.52
C LYS A 188 16.81 -15.15 3.81
N PRO A 189 17.13 -16.47 3.94
CA PRO A 189 16.64 -17.31 5.04
C PRO A 189 17.01 -16.80 6.44
N ALA A 190 18.15 -16.11 6.57
CA ALA A 190 18.60 -15.53 7.84
C ALA A 190 17.64 -14.48 8.42
N LEU A 191 16.75 -13.91 7.59
CA LEU A 191 15.74 -12.94 8.03
C LEU A 191 14.43 -13.60 8.48
N ILE A 192 14.21 -14.89 8.20
CA ILE A 192 12.95 -15.56 8.51
C ILE A 192 12.73 -15.61 10.03
N ALA A 193 13.63 -16.28 10.77
CA ALA A 193 13.47 -16.46 12.21
C ALA A 193 13.35 -15.15 13.00
N PRO A 194 14.19 -14.11 12.78
CA PRO A 194 14.04 -12.84 13.46
C PRO A 194 12.70 -12.15 13.16
N ASN A 195 12.27 -12.11 11.89
CA ASN A 195 11.01 -11.47 11.53
C ASN A 195 9.80 -12.25 12.05
N THR A 196 9.84 -13.59 12.02
CA THR A 196 8.81 -14.44 12.63
C THR A 196 8.68 -14.14 14.12
N LYS A 197 9.82 -14.09 14.85
CA LYS A 197 9.80 -13.77 16.28
C LYS A 197 9.16 -12.43 16.56
N VAL A 198 9.56 -11.38 15.86
CA VAL A 198 8.99 -10.04 16.01
C VAL A 198 7.50 -10.01 15.71
N MET A 199 7.05 -10.74 14.68
CA MET A 199 5.63 -10.82 14.33
C MET A 199 4.82 -11.55 15.42
N VAL A 200 5.33 -12.67 15.94
CA VAL A 200 4.70 -13.39 17.06
C VAL A 200 4.66 -12.53 18.33
N ASP A 201 5.73 -11.80 18.62
CA ASP A 201 5.77 -10.90 19.79
C ASP A 201 4.75 -9.76 19.63
N GLY A 202 4.53 -9.23 18.42
CA GLY A 202 3.46 -8.26 18.15
C GLY A 202 2.06 -8.82 18.36
N TYR A 203 1.80 -10.04 17.92
CA TYR A 203 0.53 -10.75 18.16
C TYR A 203 0.30 -10.97 19.67
N ASN A 204 1.31 -11.47 20.36
CA ASN A 204 1.24 -11.73 21.80
C ASN A 204 1.10 -10.43 22.61
N TYR A 205 1.67 -9.32 22.13
CA TYR A 205 1.46 -8.01 22.73
C TYR A 205 -0.03 -7.63 22.71
N GLY A 206 -0.70 -7.80 21.59
CA GLY A 206 -2.14 -7.59 21.49
C GLY A 206 -2.93 -8.47 22.44
N ALA A 207 -2.58 -9.77 22.49
CA ALA A 207 -3.29 -10.76 23.31
C ALA A 207 -3.08 -10.57 24.84
N ASN A 208 -1.89 -10.11 25.25
CA ASN A 208 -1.53 -10.04 26.68
C ASN A 208 -1.58 -8.62 27.27
N SER A 209 -1.54 -7.59 26.44
CA SER A 209 -1.74 -6.22 26.89
C SER A 209 -3.23 -6.02 27.08
N ALA A 210 -3.64 -5.48 28.23
CA ALA A 210 -5.05 -5.14 28.47
C ALA A 210 -5.49 -3.96 27.58
N LEU A 211 -5.34 -4.13 26.28
CA LEU A 211 -5.81 -3.16 25.28
C LEU A 211 -7.33 -3.13 25.35
N SER A 212 -7.90 -1.96 25.64
CA SER A 212 -9.35 -1.76 25.63
C SER A 212 -9.90 -1.69 24.19
N VAL A 213 -9.47 -2.64 23.34
CA VAL A 213 -9.84 -2.70 21.94
C VAL A 213 -10.51 -4.04 21.67
N ASN A 214 -11.67 -3.99 21.04
CA ASN A 214 -12.34 -5.19 20.58
C ASN A 214 -11.69 -5.70 19.29
N GLN A 215 -11.47 -7.01 19.21
CA GLN A 215 -11.05 -7.64 17.96
C GLN A 215 -12.13 -7.46 16.90
N ILE A 216 -11.67 -7.19 15.68
CA ILE A 216 -12.53 -7.04 14.50
C ILE A 216 -12.60 -8.40 13.83
N ARG A 217 -13.78 -9.01 13.81
CA ARG A 217 -13.99 -10.26 13.08
C ARG A 217 -14.45 -9.91 11.68
N LEU A 218 -13.65 -10.29 10.71
CA LEU A 218 -14.08 -10.31 9.32
C LEU A 218 -15.15 -11.39 9.19
N GLY A 219 -16.25 -11.09 8.51
CA GLY A 219 -17.31 -12.08 8.26
C GLY A 219 -16.76 -13.33 7.54
N GLU A 220 -17.52 -14.43 7.55
CA GLU A 220 -17.09 -15.65 6.83
C GLU A 220 -16.76 -15.31 5.39
N SER A 221 -15.57 -15.73 4.94
CA SER A 221 -15.10 -15.54 3.58
C SER A 221 -15.99 -16.31 2.61
N GLY A 222 -16.36 -15.65 1.52
CA GLY A 222 -17.23 -16.24 0.51
C GLY A 222 -18.68 -16.22 0.94
N GLY A 223 -19.33 -15.06 0.93
CA GLY A 223 -20.79 -15.01 0.96
C GLY A 223 -21.38 -15.93 -0.11
N ASP A 224 -22.65 -16.34 0.06
CA ASP A 224 -23.38 -17.22 -0.87
C ASP A 224 -23.35 -16.78 -2.36
N SER A 225 -22.81 -15.60 -2.64
CA SER A 225 -22.70 -14.99 -3.98
C SER A 225 -21.38 -15.31 -4.72
N GLN A 226 -20.33 -15.83 -4.06
CA GLN A 226 -19.09 -16.15 -4.78
C GLN A 226 -19.19 -17.47 -5.53
N GLU A 227 -18.96 -17.40 -6.86
CA GLU A 227 -18.82 -18.60 -7.66
C GLU A 227 -17.64 -19.46 -7.16
N LYS A 228 -17.87 -20.78 -7.07
CA LYS A 228 -16.78 -21.70 -6.69
C LYS A 228 -15.70 -21.72 -7.77
N GLY A 229 -14.44 -21.46 -7.38
CA GLY A 229 -13.35 -21.41 -8.33
C GLY A 229 -11.99 -21.27 -7.66
N VAL A 230 -10.95 -21.19 -8.48
CA VAL A 230 -9.59 -20.83 -8.07
C VAL A 230 -9.40 -19.34 -8.32
N TYR A 231 -9.19 -18.59 -7.25
CA TYR A 231 -8.95 -17.16 -7.31
C TYR A 231 -7.47 -16.85 -7.12
N THR A 232 -7.01 -15.78 -7.75
CA THR A 232 -5.62 -15.32 -7.63
C THR A 232 -5.63 -13.82 -7.37
N SER A 233 -4.93 -13.40 -6.33
CA SER A 233 -4.67 -11.97 -6.11
C SER A 233 -3.78 -11.42 -7.23
N ILE A 234 -4.22 -10.38 -7.89
CA ILE A 234 -3.51 -9.76 -9.00
C ILE A 234 -3.52 -8.24 -8.87
N ALA A 235 -2.35 -7.62 -9.07
CA ALA A 235 -2.27 -6.16 -9.14
C ALA A 235 -2.86 -5.65 -10.47
N GLY A 236 -3.51 -4.47 -10.43
CA GLY A 236 -4.16 -3.87 -11.59
C GLY A 236 -3.24 -3.70 -12.80
N ASN A 237 -1.99 -3.26 -12.60
CA ASN A 237 -1.00 -3.15 -13.69
C ASN A 237 -0.70 -4.50 -14.36
N ARG A 238 -0.63 -5.57 -13.58
CA ARG A 238 -0.43 -6.92 -14.11
C ARG A 238 -1.66 -7.43 -14.85
N ALA A 239 -2.85 -7.18 -14.32
CA ALA A 239 -4.10 -7.50 -14.99
C ALA A 239 -4.23 -6.75 -16.32
N THR A 240 -3.86 -5.46 -16.35
CA THR A 240 -3.81 -4.64 -17.56
C THR A 240 -2.85 -5.24 -18.60
N ALA A 241 -1.64 -5.63 -18.20
CA ALA A 241 -0.68 -6.25 -19.09
C ALA A 241 -1.24 -7.56 -19.71
N PHE A 242 -1.87 -8.41 -18.91
CA PHE A 242 -2.49 -9.64 -19.40
C PHE A 242 -3.69 -9.37 -20.32
N GLY A 243 -4.51 -8.38 -20.00
CA GLY A 243 -5.63 -7.96 -20.83
C GLY A 243 -5.16 -7.46 -22.22
N LEU A 244 -4.07 -6.68 -22.25
CA LEU A 244 -3.47 -6.20 -23.49
C LEU A 244 -2.93 -7.35 -24.35
N ILE A 245 -2.26 -8.33 -23.76
CA ILE A 245 -1.77 -9.53 -24.46
C ILE A 245 -2.95 -10.31 -25.06
N ALA A 246 -3.97 -10.58 -24.24
CA ALA A 246 -5.16 -11.31 -24.69
C ALA A 246 -5.92 -10.57 -25.81
N ALA A 247 -5.99 -9.24 -25.73
CA ALA A 247 -6.60 -8.42 -26.77
C ALA A 247 -5.83 -8.49 -28.10
N ALA A 248 -4.49 -8.42 -28.02
CA ALA A 248 -3.63 -8.51 -29.20
C ALA A 248 -3.71 -9.89 -29.87
N GLU A 249 -3.68 -10.96 -29.08
CA GLU A 249 -3.84 -12.34 -29.56
C GLU A 249 -5.18 -12.52 -30.22
N LYS A 250 -6.27 -12.07 -29.60
CA LYS A 250 -7.63 -12.16 -30.15
C LYS A 250 -7.80 -11.33 -31.43
N ALA A 251 -7.09 -10.21 -31.54
CA ALA A 251 -7.07 -9.38 -32.75
C ALA A 251 -6.14 -9.91 -33.86
N GLY A 252 -5.34 -10.95 -33.60
CA GLY A 252 -4.33 -11.47 -34.52
C GLY A 252 -3.21 -10.45 -34.80
N LYS A 253 -2.89 -9.58 -33.86
CA LYS A 253 -1.89 -8.50 -33.99
C LYS A 253 -0.72 -8.68 -33.03
N ARG A 254 0.43 -8.12 -33.37
CA ARG A 254 1.51 -7.95 -32.39
C ARG A 254 1.12 -6.89 -31.38
N LEU A 255 1.38 -7.12 -30.09
CA LEU A 255 1.26 -6.09 -29.07
C LEU A 255 2.53 -5.22 -29.04
N PHE A 256 2.36 -3.92 -29.16
CA PHE A 256 3.44 -2.96 -29.01
C PHE A 256 3.18 -2.04 -27.82
N LEU A 257 4.15 -1.94 -26.91
CA LEU A 257 4.15 -0.93 -25.82
C LEU A 257 5.28 0.07 -26.05
N GLY A 258 4.95 1.34 -26.26
CA GLY A 258 5.88 2.46 -26.21
C GLY A 258 5.71 3.22 -24.89
N SER A 259 6.62 3.02 -23.95
CA SER A 259 6.51 3.61 -22.60
C SER A 259 7.86 4.01 -22.04
N TYR A 260 7.87 4.63 -20.88
CA TYR A 260 9.04 5.12 -20.17
C TYR A 260 8.89 4.77 -18.67
N PRO A 261 10.00 4.81 -17.87
CA PRO A 261 9.90 4.53 -16.45
C PRO A 261 9.15 5.63 -15.70
N ILE A 262 8.01 5.29 -15.14
CA ILE A 262 7.17 6.17 -14.30
C ILE A 262 6.37 5.36 -13.30
N THR A 263 6.53 5.63 -12.02
CA THR A 263 5.76 4.98 -10.95
C THR A 263 4.33 5.54 -10.92
N PRO A 264 3.28 4.67 -10.81
CA PRO A 264 3.34 3.20 -10.71
C PRO A 264 3.28 2.46 -12.06
N ALA A 265 3.15 3.12 -13.20
CA ALA A 265 2.88 2.51 -14.50
C ALA A 265 4.06 1.66 -15.05
N THR A 266 5.25 1.79 -14.51
CA THR A 266 6.45 1.00 -14.89
C THR A 266 6.21 -0.51 -14.78
N ASP A 267 5.35 -0.96 -13.87
CA ASP A 267 5.05 -2.39 -13.72
C ASP A 267 4.43 -2.99 -14.98
N ILE A 268 3.62 -2.23 -15.73
CA ILE A 268 3.07 -2.67 -17.03
C ILE A 268 4.22 -2.91 -18.02
N LEU A 269 5.19 -1.98 -18.08
CA LEU A 269 6.36 -2.12 -18.94
C LEU A 269 7.17 -3.37 -18.58
N HIS A 270 7.43 -3.61 -17.30
CA HIS A 270 8.17 -4.79 -16.82
C HIS A 270 7.44 -6.09 -17.14
N GLU A 271 6.12 -6.15 -16.91
CA GLU A 271 5.31 -7.34 -17.17
C GLU A 271 5.28 -7.66 -18.67
N LEU A 272 5.15 -6.68 -19.54
CA LEU A 272 5.14 -6.88 -20.99
C LEU A 272 6.54 -7.20 -21.53
N ALA A 273 7.58 -6.52 -21.07
CA ALA A 273 8.96 -6.78 -21.48
C ALA A 273 9.45 -8.19 -21.15
N ALA A 274 8.88 -8.81 -20.12
CA ALA A 274 9.19 -10.20 -19.72
C ALA A 274 8.54 -11.26 -20.61
N ARG A 275 7.58 -10.88 -21.51
CA ARG A 275 6.74 -11.83 -22.29
C ARG A 275 6.95 -11.70 -23.80
N LYS A 276 8.20 -11.66 -24.20
CA LYS A 276 8.59 -11.58 -25.62
C LYS A 276 8.11 -12.78 -26.46
N ASP A 277 7.94 -13.92 -25.83
CA ASP A 277 7.41 -15.16 -26.40
C ASP A 277 5.92 -15.08 -26.79
N MET A 278 5.19 -14.08 -26.27
CA MET A 278 3.77 -13.85 -26.55
C MET A 278 3.51 -12.80 -27.65
N ASN A 279 4.42 -12.66 -28.61
CA ASN A 279 4.34 -11.66 -29.67
C ASN A 279 4.21 -10.22 -29.15
N VAL A 280 4.95 -9.92 -28.08
CA VAL A 280 4.99 -8.61 -27.42
C VAL A 280 6.29 -7.90 -27.76
N MET A 281 6.19 -6.64 -28.16
CA MET A 281 7.31 -5.72 -28.32
C MET A 281 7.13 -4.54 -27.34
N ALA A 282 7.97 -4.49 -26.31
CA ALA A 282 7.97 -3.39 -25.34
C ALA A 282 9.24 -2.56 -25.54
N ILE A 283 9.07 -1.26 -25.76
CA ILE A 283 10.18 -0.29 -25.90
C ILE A 283 10.13 0.67 -24.73
N GLN A 284 11.28 0.79 -24.05
CA GLN A 284 11.50 1.84 -23.07
C GLN A 284 12.05 3.07 -23.80
N ALA A 285 11.24 4.11 -23.87
CA ALA A 285 11.61 5.41 -24.41
C ALA A 285 12.27 6.28 -23.32
N GLU A 286 12.81 7.42 -23.72
CA GLU A 286 13.46 8.39 -22.86
C GLU A 286 12.43 9.13 -21.99
N ASP A 287 11.29 9.52 -22.59
CA ASP A 287 10.27 10.33 -21.94
C ASP A 287 8.84 9.99 -22.45
N GLU A 288 7.88 10.76 -21.96
CA GLU A 288 6.46 10.66 -22.27
C GLU A 288 6.16 10.79 -23.76
N ILE A 289 6.78 11.78 -24.40
CA ILE A 289 6.51 12.14 -25.80
C ILE A 289 7.09 11.08 -26.70
N ALA A 290 8.34 10.69 -26.48
CA ALA A 290 8.98 9.61 -27.23
C ALA A 290 8.19 8.29 -27.12
N GLY A 291 7.72 7.96 -25.88
CA GLY A 291 6.90 6.77 -25.64
C GLY A 291 5.63 6.73 -26.50
N VAL A 292 4.83 7.79 -26.47
CA VAL A 292 3.59 7.85 -27.24
C VAL A 292 3.83 7.91 -28.76
N CYS A 293 4.84 8.64 -29.21
CA CYS A 293 5.17 8.73 -30.63
C CYS A 293 5.61 7.39 -31.23
N THR A 294 6.36 6.57 -30.47
CA THR A 294 6.69 5.20 -30.91
C THR A 294 5.46 4.32 -31.00
N ALA A 295 4.49 4.45 -30.07
CA ALA A 295 3.24 3.73 -30.10
C ALA A 295 2.37 4.13 -31.32
N ILE A 296 2.29 5.42 -31.65
CA ILE A 296 1.59 5.92 -32.85
C ILE A 296 2.20 5.32 -34.12
N GLY A 297 3.53 5.34 -34.24
CA GLY A 297 4.23 4.74 -35.39
C GLY A 297 3.97 3.23 -35.52
N ALA A 298 3.95 2.50 -34.41
CA ALA A 298 3.64 1.06 -34.40
C ALA A 298 2.17 0.79 -34.77
N ALA A 299 1.23 1.61 -34.27
CA ALA A 299 -0.18 1.52 -34.67
C ALA A 299 -0.37 1.75 -36.17
N PHE A 300 0.30 2.76 -36.74
CA PHE A 300 0.30 3.04 -38.15
C PHE A 300 0.85 1.85 -38.97
N ALA A 301 1.84 1.13 -38.43
CA ALA A 301 2.40 -0.08 -39.03
C ALA A 301 1.50 -1.33 -38.87
N GLY A 302 0.37 -1.24 -38.18
CA GLY A 302 -0.62 -2.31 -38.03
C GLY A 302 -0.61 -3.06 -36.69
N ASP A 303 0.27 -2.73 -35.75
CA ASP A 303 0.30 -3.34 -34.43
C ASP A 303 -0.90 -2.90 -33.57
N LEU A 304 -1.23 -3.68 -32.56
CA LEU A 304 -2.03 -3.20 -31.42
C LEU A 304 -1.09 -2.44 -30.50
N ALA A 305 -1.04 -1.12 -30.62
CA ALA A 305 -0.09 -0.30 -29.90
C ALA A 305 -0.72 0.38 -28.69
N CYS A 306 0.06 0.48 -27.61
CA CYS A 306 -0.36 1.17 -26.39
C CYS A 306 0.82 1.95 -25.78
N THR A 307 0.49 2.86 -24.88
CA THR A 307 1.43 3.59 -24.03
C THR A 307 0.88 3.68 -22.63
N SER A 308 1.74 3.68 -21.63
CA SER A 308 1.36 3.86 -20.23
C SER A 308 2.00 5.15 -19.67
N THR A 309 1.29 5.82 -18.73
CA THR A 309 1.76 7.07 -18.13
C THR A 309 1.01 7.37 -16.84
N SER A 310 1.31 8.50 -16.22
CA SER A 310 0.60 9.09 -15.07
C SER A 310 -0.01 10.45 -15.46
N GLY A 311 -0.66 11.13 -14.51
CA GLY A 311 -1.37 12.39 -14.77
C GLY A 311 -0.54 13.47 -15.48
N PRO A 312 0.63 13.88 -14.96
CA PRO A 312 1.47 14.90 -15.63
C PRO A 312 1.93 14.46 -17.01
N GLY A 313 2.25 13.20 -17.18
CA GLY A 313 2.70 12.65 -18.46
C GLY A 313 1.58 12.61 -19.51
N LEU A 314 0.31 12.46 -19.11
CA LEU A 314 -0.82 12.58 -20.04
C LEU A 314 -0.89 14.01 -20.63
N SER A 315 -0.68 15.02 -19.81
CA SER A 315 -0.66 16.42 -20.25
C SER A 315 0.45 16.67 -21.26
N LEU A 316 1.65 16.10 -21.06
CA LEU A 316 2.78 16.21 -21.99
C LEU A 316 2.53 15.49 -23.32
N LYS A 317 1.65 14.49 -23.35
CA LYS A 317 1.30 13.73 -24.56
C LYS A 317 0.18 14.36 -25.40
N SER A 318 -0.41 15.48 -24.97
CA SER A 318 -1.62 16.04 -25.60
C SER A 318 -1.45 16.34 -27.09
N GLU A 319 -0.30 16.87 -27.52
CA GLU A 319 0.00 17.12 -28.93
C GLU A 319 0.05 15.82 -29.75
N ALA A 320 0.74 14.82 -29.25
CA ALA A 320 0.84 13.52 -29.90
C ALA A 320 -0.52 12.79 -29.97
N ILE A 321 -1.36 12.93 -28.93
CA ILE A 321 -2.74 12.42 -28.95
C ILE A 321 -3.56 13.13 -30.04
N GLY A 322 -3.42 14.45 -30.19
CA GLY A 322 -4.02 15.21 -31.28
C GLY A 322 -3.59 14.68 -32.66
N LEU A 323 -2.28 14.41 -32.85
CA LEU A 323 -1.76 13.82 -34.06
C LEU A 323 -2.36 12.43 -34.34
N ALA A 324 -2.57 11.60 -33.32
CA ALA A 324 -3.10 10.27 -33.49
C ALA A 324 -4.58 10.25 -33.95
N VAL A 325 -5.31 11.34 -33.79
CA VAL A 325 -6.70 11.50 -34.24
C VAL A 325 -6.78 11.88 -35.74
N MET A 326 -5.75 12.55 -36.24
CA MET A 326 -5.64 12.96 -37.66
C MET A 326 -5.35 11.75 -38.57
#